data_1d28bf4568ade4efff435d8e2a05bd7e
#
_entry.id   1d28bf4568ade4efff435d8e2a05bd7e
#
_cell.length_a   1.000
_cell.length_b   1.000
_cell.length_c   1.000
_cell.angle_alpha   90.00
_cell.angle_beta   90.00
_cell.angle_gamma   90.00
#
_symmetry.space_group_name_H-M   'P 1'
#
loop_
_entity.id
_entity.type
_entity.pdbx_description
1 polymer ?
#
loop_
_entity_poly.entity_id
_entity_poly.type
_entity_poly.pdbx_seq_one_letter_code
_entity_poly.pdbx_strand_id
1 'polypeptide(L)'
;GNICRSPTAEAVFRARAAARQQELDIDSAGTGDWHIGKAPDARAMRAALQRGYDLSPLRARQVTVQDFYRFDYLLAMDRNNLSDLLAMQPEDSRARVSLFLDFHAQPPSPDVPDPYYGDEDGFEQVLDLVEQACDGLLDALTERRRG
;
A
#
# COMPACT_ATOMS: atom_id res chain seq x y z
N GLY A 1 -9.94 -2.85 5.31
CA GLY A 1 -10.74 -2.35 4.34
C GLY A 1 -10.35 -1.19 3.47
N ASN A 2 -9.09 -0.88 3.23
CA ASN A 2 -8.66 0.17 2.29
C ASN A 2 -9.11 1.60 2.67
N ILE A 3 -9.08 1.93 3.96
CA ILE A 3 -9.38 3.30 4.40
C ILE A 3 -8.24 3.94 5.22
N CYS A 4 -7.26 3.17 5.71
CA CYS A 4 -6.15 3.71 6.50
C CYS A 4 -4.78 3.38 5.88
N ARG A 5 -4.35 2.13 5.99
CA ARG A 5 -2.99 1.71 5.60
C ARG A 5 -2.73 1.81 4.10
N SER A 6 -3.57 1.16 3.31
CA SER A 6 -3.31 1.08 1.87
C SER A 6 -3.52 2.39 1.13
N PRO A 7 -4.52 3.24 1.44
CA PRO A 7 -4.57 4.56 0.80
C PRO A 7 -3.39 5.45 1.21
N THR A 8 -2.89 5.33 2.45
CA THR A 8 -1.67 6.02 2.86
C THR A 8 -0.48 5.55 2.01
N ALA A 9 -0.32 4.25 1.85
CA ALA A 9 0.75 3.68 1.02
C ALA A 9 0.64 4.15 -0.43
N GLU A 10 -0.56 4.17 -0.99
CA GLU A 10 -0.79 4.63 -2.35
C GLU A 10 -0.35 6.08 -2.54
N ALA A 11 -0.80 6.98 -1.66
CA ALA A 11 -0.49 8.40 -1.77
C ALA A 11 1.00 8.68 -1.60
N VAL A 12 1.64 8.04 -0.62
CA VAL A 12 3.08 8.19 -0.38
C VAL A 12 3.87 7.67 -1.58
N PHE A 13 3.51 6.49 -2.09
CA PHE A 13 4.23 5.89 -3.21
C PHE A 13 4.10 6.73 -4.48
N ARG A 14 2.90 7.27 -4.76
CA ARG A 14 2.69 8.18 -5.89
C ARG A 14 3.58 9.41 -5.79
N ALA A 15 3.63 10.03 -4.60
CA ALA A 15 4.42 11.24 -4.39
C ALA A 15 5.92 10.96 -4.56
N ARG A 16 6.40 9.84 -4.01
CA ARG A 16 7.82 9.49 -4.08
C ARG A 16 8.24 9.03 -5.46
N ALA A 17 7.39 8.31 -6.17
CA ALA A 17 7.64 7.94 -7.57
C ALA A 17 7.72 9.18 -8.46
N ALA A 18 6.82 10.14 -8.26
CA ALA A 18 6.84 11.39 -9.01
C ALA A 18 8.11 12.20 -8.73
N ALA A 19 8.57 12.24 -7.48
CA ALA A 19 9.80 12.94 -7.11
C ALA A 19 11.04 12.34 -7.77
N ARG A 20 11.00 11.03 -8.06
CA ARG A 20 12.07 10.32 -8.79
C ARG A 20 11.84 10.29 -10.30
N GLN A 21 10.79 10.94 -10.79
CA GLN A 21 10.41 10.96 -12.21
C GLN A 21 10.15 9.56 -12.76
N GLN A 22 9.63 8.66 -11.93
CA GLN A 22 9.24 7.31 -12.34
C GLN A 22 7.73 7.28 -12.63
N GLU A 23 7.36 6.84 -13.83
CA GLU A 23 5.96 6.66 -14.21
C GLU A 23 5.53 5.24 -13.88
N LEU A 24 4.61 5.10 -12.93
CA LEU A 24 4.12 3.81 -12.45
C LEU A 24 2.59 3.87 -12.35
N ASP A 25 1.95 2.75 -12.64
CA ASP A 25 0.52 2.57 -12.41
C ASP A 25 0.33 2.08 -10.97
N ILE A 26 -0.20 2.94 -10.11
CA ILE A 26 -0.29 2.71 -8.67
C ILE A 26 -1.75 2.78 -8.25
N ASP A 27 -2.18 1.80 -7.45
CA ASP A 27 -3.53 1.78 -6.91
C ASP A 27 -3.52 1.06 -5.57
N SER A 28 -4.62 1.13 -4.83
CA SER A 28 -4.80 0.38 -3.59
C SER A 28 -6.20 -0.24 -3.54
N ALA A 29 -6.32 -1.31 -2.77
CA ALA A 29 -7.57 -2.05 -2.62
C ALA A 29 -7.60 -2.76 -1.28
N GLY A 30 -8.81 -3.11 -0.83
CA GLY A 30 -8.99 -3.94 0.36
C GLY A 30 -9.39 -5.35 0.00
N THR A 31 -9.15 -6.29 0.90
CA THR A 31 -9.59 -7.68 0.72
C THR A 31 -11.06 -7.86 1.10
N GLY A 32 -11.63 -6.96 1.90
CA GLY A 32 -13.03 -6.97 2.27
C GLY A 32 -13.85 -5.91 1.52
N ASP A 33 -15.16 -5.95 1.70
CA ASP A 33 -16.09 -5.10 0.95
C ASP A 33 -16.82 -4.04 1.80
N TRP A 34 -16.58 -4.02 3.11
CA TRP A 34 -17.40 -3.20 4.03
C TRP A 34 -17.13 -1.70 3.95
N HIS A 35 -16.06 -1.28 3.26
CA HIS A 35 -15.74 0.14 3.10
C HIS A 35 -15.78 0.63 1.65
N ILE A 36 -16.24 -0.18 0.70
CA ILE A 36 -16.25 0.17 -0.72
C ILE A 36 -16.89 1.54 -0.94
N GLY A 37 -16.23 2.40 -1.70
CA GLY A 37 -16.70 3.73 -2.07
C GLY A 37 -16.46 4.80 -1.00
N LYS A 38 -15.99 4.43 0.18
CA LYS A 38 -15.75 5.39 1.26
C LYS A 38 -14.45 6.12 1.06
N ALA A 39 -14.41 7.36 1.55
CA ALA A 39 -13.18 8.14 1.63
C ALA A 39 -12.23 7.52 2.67
N PRO A 40 -10.93 7.82 2.60
CA PRO A 40 -9.99 7.40 3.64
C PRO A 40 -10.41 7.92 5.01
N ASP A 41 -9.95 7.22 6.05
CA ASP A 41 -10.18 7.63 7.45
C ASP A 41 -9.69 9.07 7.65
N ALA A 42 -10.50 9.90 8.32
CA ALA A 42 -10.17 11.32 8.51
C ALA A 42 -8.86 11.52 9.27
N ARG A 43 -8.56 10.65 10.24
CA ARG A 43 -7.31 10.72 11.00
C ARG A 43 -6.11 10.39 10.12
N ALA A 44 -6.26 9.39 9.25
CA ALA A 44 -5.22 9.04 8.28
C ALA A 44 -4.96 10.19 7.32
N MET A 45 -6.03 10.84 6.83
CA MET A 45 -5.91 11.99 5.94
C MET A 45 -5.17 13.15 6.61
N ARG A 46 -5.49 13.45 7.87
CA ARG A 46 -4.82 14.55 8.60
C ARG A 46 -3.34 14.26 8.81
N ALA A 47 -3.00 13.05 9.26
CA ALA A 47 -1.61 12.69 9.50
C ALA A 47 -0.78 12.74 8.22
N ALA A 48 -1.31 12.23 7.13
CA ALA A 48 -0.63 12.24 5.83
C ALA A 48 -0.46 13.67 5.30
N LEU A 49 -1.49 14.50 5.43
CA LEU A 49 -1.45 15.88 4.93
C LEU A 49 -0.38 16.72 5.62
N GLN A 50 -0.12 16.47 6.91
CA GLN A 50 0.95 17.16 7.64
C GLN A 50 2.33 16.90 7.02
N ARG A 51 2.49 15.77 6.32
CA ARG A 51 3.73 15.44 5.60
C ARG A 51 3.65 15.73 4.10
N GLY A 52 2.57 16.37 3.64
CA GLY A 52 2.40 16.76 2.25
C GLY A 52 1.75 15.72 1.35
N TYR A 53 1.15 14.67 1.93
CA TYR A 53 0.46 13.64 1.15
C TYR A 53 -1.05 13.85 1.22
N ASP A 54 -1.70 13.96 0.05
CA ASP A 54 -3.14 14.18 -0.05
C ASP A 54 -3.87 12.88 -0.37
N LEU A 55 -4.63 12.39 0.59
CA LEU A 55 -5.45 11.19 0.43
C LEU A 55 -6.88 11.49 -0.03
N SER A 56 -7.27 12.78 -0.11
CA SER A 56 -8.67 13.16 -0.29
C SER A 56 -9.34 12.64 -1.56
N PRO A 57 -8.62 12.46 -2.71
CA PRO A 57 -9.29 11.95 -3.91
C PRO A 57 -9.50 10.43 -3.91
N LEU A 58 -8.90 9.72 -2.96
CA LEU A 58 -8.93 8.25 -2.94
C LEU A 58 -10.27 7.74 -2.41
N ARG A 59 -10.68 6.56 -2.90
CA ARG A 59 -11.89 5.88 -2.45
C ARG A 59 -11.60 4.40 -2.30
N ALA A 60 -12.16 3.78 -1.27
CA ALA A 60 -11.98 2.37 -1.01
C ALA A 60 -12.59 1.53 -2.13
N ARG A 61 -11.87 0.49 -2.56
CA ARG A 61 -12.38 -0.52 -3.48
C ARG A 61 -11.91 -1.90 -3.01
N GLN A 62 -12.59 -2.92 -3.50
CA GLN A 62 -12.20 -4.29 -3.22
C GLN A 62 -11.28 -4.82 -4.31
N VAL A 63 -10.27 -5.61 -3.92
CA VAL A 63 -9.38 -6.27 -4.88
C VAL A 63 -10.19 -7.27 -5.72
N THR A 64 -9.85 -7.37 -7.01
CA THR A 64 -10.51 -8.27 -7.96
C THR A 64 -9.49 -9.18 -8.63
N VAL A 65 -9.98 -10.24 -9.30
CA VAL A 65 -9.11 -11.15 -10.06
C VAL A 65 -8.34 -10.42 -11.15
N GLN A 66 -8.93 -9.40 -11.78
CA GLN A 66 -8.25 -8.61 -12.81
C GLN A 66 -7.00 -7.90 -12.29
N ASP A 67 -6.95 -7.56 -11.01
CA ASP A 67 -5.77 -6.91 -10.43
C ASP A 67 -4.52 -7.78 -10.59
N PHE A 68 -4.67 -9.10 -10.54
CA PHE A 68 -3.55 -10.04 -10.71
C PHE A 68 -3.00 -10.07 -12.13
N TYR A 69 -3.73 -9.57 -13.11
CA TYR A 69 -3.29 -9.48 -14.50
C TYR A 69 -2.85 -8.07 -14.89
N ARG A 70 -3.43 -7.06 -14.21
CA ARG A 70 -3.13 -5.66 -14.51
C ARG A 70 -1.84 -5.18 -13.87
N PHE A 71 -1.55 -5.62 -12.64
CA PHE A 71 -0.40 -5.14 -11.87
C PHE A 71 0.71 -6.19 -11.82
N ASP A 72 1.95 -5.72 -11.82
CA ASP A 72 3.12 -6.58 -11.68
C ASP A 72 3.34 -7.01 -10.22
N TYR A 73 2.92 -6.17 -9.27
CA TYR A 73 3.09 -6.40 -7.84
C TYR A 73 1.79 -6.17 -7.11
N LEU A 74 1.40 -7.13 -6.28
CA LEU A 74 0.32 -6.97 -5.30
C LEU A 74 0.93 -7.10 -3.92
N LEU A 75 0.92 -6.00 -3.16
CA LEU A 75 1.63 -5.91 -1.89
C LEU A 75 0.64 -5.82 -0.74
N ALA A 76 0.74 -6.77 0.18
CA ALA A 76 -0.17 -6.89 1.31
C ALA A 76 0.35 -6.09 2.50
N MET A 77 -0.56 -5.46 3.23
CA MET A 77 -0.20 -4.69 4.43
C MET A 77 0.13 -5.59 5.60
N ASP A 78 -0.48 -6.78 5.66
CA ASP A 78 -0.23 -7.75 6.73
C ASP A 78 -0.36 -9.18 6.21
N ARG A 79 -0.04 -10.14 7.08
CA ARG A 79 -0.05 -11.56 6.72
C ARG A 79 -1.46 -12.07 6.40
N ASN A 80 -2.50 -11.51 7.02
CA ASN A 80 -3.89 -11.88 6.71
C ASN A 80 -4.27 -11.44 5.30
N ASN A 81 -3.92 -10.21 4.92
CA ASN A 81 -4.12 -9.73 3.56
C ASN A 81 -3.35 -10.59 2.56
N LEU A 82 -2.11 -10.97 2.90
CA LEU A 82 -1.29 -11.81 2.03
C LEU A 82 -1.95 -13.16 1.79
N SER A 83 -2.45 -13.79 2.85
CA SER A 83 -3.14 -15.07 2.75
C SER A 83 -4.37 -14.97 1.84
N ASP A 84 -5.16 -13.90 2.00
CA ASP A 84 -6.35 -13.67 1.17
C ASP A 84 -5.97 -13.50 -0.31
N LEU A 85 -4.90 -12.73 -0.58
CA LEU A 85 -4.45 -12.52 -1.95
C LEU A 85 -3.95 -13.81 -2.59
N LEU A 86 -3.17 -14.60 -1.86
CA LEU A 86 -2.65 -15.87 -2.38
C LEU A 86 -3.79 -16.86 -2.68
N ALA A 87 -4.85 -16.84 -1.87
CA ALA A 87 -6.03 -17.68 -2.10
C ALA A 87 -6.80 -17.27 -3.36
N MET A 88 -6.76 -15.99 -3.73
CA MET A 88 -7.44 -15.45 -4.91
C MET A 88 -6.62 -15.57 -6.18
N GLN A 89 -5.30 -15.68 -6.09
CA GLN A 89 -4.41 -15.56 -7.24
C GLN A 89 -4.66 -16.67 -8.26
N PRO A 90 -4.96 -16.33 -9.54
CA PRO A 90 -5.07 -17.33 -10.60
C PRO A 90 -3.73 -18.02 -10.87
N GLU A 91 -3.77 -19.30 -11.25
CA GLU A 91 -2.55 -20.09 -11.51
C GLU A 91 -1.68 -19.50 -12.61
N ASP A 92 -2.28 -18.84 -13.60
CA ASP A 92 -1.56 -18.25 -14.72
C ASP A 92 -1.14 -16.80 -14.49
N SER A 93 -1.43 -16.23 -13.32
CA SER A 93 -0.98 -14.89 -12.98
C SER A 93 0.52 -14.87 -12.71
N ARG A 94 1.20 -13.88 -13.28
CA ARG A 94 2.64 -13.67 -13.06
C ARG A 94 2.93 -12.55 -12.06
N ALA A 95 1.89 -11.96 -11.47
CA ALA A 95 2.05 -10.92 -10.48
C ALA A 95 2.81 -11.46 -9.26
N ARG A 96 3.70 -10.64 -8.72
CA ARG A 96 4.39 -10.94 -7.47
C ARG A 96 3.51 -10.53 -6.31
N VAL A 97 3.14 -11.50 -5.48
CA VAL A 97 2.30 -11.27 -4.30
C VAL A 97 3.18 -11.44 -3.07
N SER A 98 3.37 -10.37 -2.32
CA SER A 98 4.25 -10.39 -1.15
C SER A 98 3.78 -9.36 -0.12
N LEU A 99 4.49 -9.28 1.00
CA LEU A 99 4.25 -8.25 2.01
C LEU A 99 4.90 -6.93 1.58
N PHE A 100 4.18 -5.83 1.81
CA PHE A 100 4.72 -4.50 1.53
C PHE A 100 6.00 -4.23 2.33
N LEU A 101 6.05 -4.64 3.59
CA LEU A 101 7.21 -4.44 4.45
C LEU A 101 8.42 -5.32 4.09
N ASP A 102 8.29 -6.23 3.12
CA ASP A 102 9.46 -6.93 2.57
C ASP A 102 10.44 -5.96 1.92
N PHE A 103 9.98 -4.77 1.52
CA PHE A 103 10.82 -3.73 0.92
C PHE A 103 11.42 -2.77 1.96
N HIS A 104 11.05 -2.88 3.21
CA HIS A 104 11.66 -2.12 4.32
C HIS A 104 12.96 -2.81 4.71
N ALA A 105 14.04 -2.04 4.89
CA ALA A 105 15.36 -2.60 5.16
C ALA A 105 15.41 -3.37 6.49
N GLN A 106 14.70 -2.88 7.52
CA GLN A 106 14.68 -3.50 8.85
C GLN A 106 13.28 -3.40 9.45
N PRO A 107 12.30 -4.17 8.92
CA PRO A 107 10.93 -4.03 9.40
C PRO A 107 10.81 -4.55 10.85
N PRO A 108 10.15 -3.79 11.75
CA PRO A 108 9.93 -4.25 13.12
C PRO A 108 8.97 -5.44 13.21
N SER A 109 8.18 -5.65 12.16
CA SER A 109 7.20 -6.73 12.04
C SER A 109 6.94 -6.97 10.56
N PRO A 110 6.48 -8.16 10.14
CA PRO A 110 6.01 -8.35 8.78
C PRO A 110 4.74 -7.58 8.46
N ASP A 111 4.01 -7.15 9.47
CA ASP A 111 2.72 -6.49 9.32
C ASP A 111 2.84 -4.99 9.53
N VAL A 112 2.22 -4.20 8.64
CA VAL A 112 1.95 -2.79 8.94
C VAL A 112 0.83 -2.76 9.98
N PRO A 113 1.05 -2.10 11.15
CA PRO A 113 -0.01 -2.08 12.17
C PRO A 113 -1.26 -1.39 11.65
N ASP A 114 -2.43 -1.86 12.08
CA ASP A 114 -3.70 -1.23 11.72
C ASP A 114 -4.00 -0.13 12.74
N PRO A 115 -3.94 1.16 12.35
CA PRO A 115 -4.16 2.25 13.29
C PRO A 115 -5.63 2.58 13.54
N TYR A 116 -6.56 1.87 12.86
CA TYR A 116 -7.99 2.21 12.90
C TYR A 116 -8.54 2.21 14.33
N TYR A 117 -8.09 1.26 15.15
CA TYR A 117 -8.55 1.10 16.54
C TYR A 117 -7.59 1.71 17.57
N GLY A 118 -6.56 2.41 17.11
CA GLY A 118 -5.52 2.96 17.98
C GLY A 118 -5.55 4.48 18.11
N ASP A 119 -4.50 5.02 18.73
CA ASP A 119 -4.28 6.45 18.93
C ASP A 119 -3.76 7.13 17.68
N GLU A 120 -3.66 8.47 17.71
CA GLU A 120 -3.07 9.25 16.63
C GLU A 120 -1.61 8.86 16.34
N ASP A 121 -0.84 8.44 17.34
CA ASP A 121 0.54 7.98 17.15
C ASP A 121 0.63 6.78 16.21
N GLY A 122 -0.40 5.96 16.16
CA GLY A 122 -0.45 4.82 15.23
C GLY A 122 -0.38 5.23 13.77
N PHE A 123 -1.00 6.36 13.40
CA PHE A 123 -0.96 6.87 12.02
C PHE A 123 0.45 7.37 11.66
N GLU A 124 1.15 7.99 12.62
CA GLU A 124 2.54 8.42 12.39
C GLU A 124 3.48 7.22 12.21
N GLN A 125 3.29 6.15 12.99
CA GLN A 125 4.07 4.92 12.84
C GLN A 125 3.84 4.29 11.46
N VAL A 126 2.60 4.28 10.98
CA VAL A 126 2.28 3.77 9.66
C VAL A 126 2.99 4.60 8.58
N LEU A 127 2.97 5.92 8.70
CA LEU A 127 3.64 6.80 7.75
C LEU A 127 5.15 6.55 7.71
N ASP A 128 5.79 6.39 8.86
CA ASP A 128 7.22 6.08 8.93
C ASP A 128 7.55 4.78 8.20
N LEU A 129 6.79 3.72 8.49
CA LEU A 129 6.99 2.41 7.86
C LEU A 129 6.74 2.46 6.35
N VAL A 130 5.67 3.14 5.95
CA VAL A 130 5.28 3.27 4.55
C VAL A 130 6.33 4.03 3.76
N GLU A 131 6.85 5.15 4.30
CA GLU A 131 7.88 5.93 3.62
C GLU A 131 9.13 5.10 3.36
N GLN A 132 9.59 4.34 4.34
CA GLN A 132 10.78 3.51 4.18
C GLN A 132 10.54 2.35 3.20
N ALA A 133 9.39 1.70 3.28
CA ALA A 133 9.06 0.61 2.35
C ALA A 133 8.89 1.13 0.91
N CYS A 134 8.28 2.30 0.73
CA CYS A 134 8.17 2.91 -0.59
C CYS A 134 9.53 3.20 -1.21
N ASP A 135 10.45 3.75 -0.43
CA ASP A 135 11.80 4.01 -0.93
C ASP A 135 12.52 2.71 -1.31
N GLY A 136 12.40 1.66 -0.50
CA GLY A 136 12.96 0.35 -0.81
C GLY A 136 12.36 -0.26 -2.06
N LEU A 137 11.05 -0.13 -2.25
CA LEU A 137 10.36 -0.62 -3.45
C LEU A 137 10.84 0.14 -4.69
N LEU A 138 10.94 1.46 -4.62
CA LEU A 138 11.41 2.27 -5.73
C LEU A 138 12.86 1.91 -6.10
N ASP A 139 13.72 1.68 -5.11
CA ASP A 139 15.09 1.22 -5.35
C ASP A 139 15.09 -0.13 -6.08
N ALA A 140 14.27 -1.08 -5.63
CA ALA A 140 14.18 -2.40 -6.25
C ALA A 140 13.69 -2.31 -7.71
N LEU A 141 12.69 -1.47 -7.97
CA LEU A 141 12.17 -1.27 -9.33
C LEU A 141 13.20 -0.60 -10.23
N THR A 142 13.97 0.35 -9.71
CA THR A 142 15.05 1.02 -10.45
C THR A 142 16.15 0.03 -10.83
N GLU A 143 16.56 -0.83 -9.91
CA GLU A 143 17.58 -1.85 -10.17
C GLU A 143 17.13 -2.83 -11.26
N ARG A 144 15.86 -3.24 -11.26
CA ARG A 144 15.32 -4.14 -12.27
C ARG A 144 15.31 -3.52 -13.67
N ARG A 145 15.09 -2.20 -13.76
CA ARG A 145 15.11 -1.49 -15.05
C ARG A 145 16.52 -1.36 -15.61
N ARG A 146 17.55 -1.33 -14.75
CA ARG A 146 18.94 -1.25 -15.16
C ARG A 146 19.53 -2.59 -15.55
N GLY A 147 18.94 -3.65 -15.04
CA GLY A 147 19.35 -5.02 -15.34
C GLY A 147 18.47 -5.63 -16.42
#